data_cbb596fc85316c6593db39838c9024dc
#
_entry.id   cbb596fc85316c6593db39838c9024dc
#
_cell.length_a   1.000
_cell.length_b   1.000
_cell.length_c   1.000
_cell.angle_alpha   90.00
_cell.angle_beta   90.00
_cell.angle_gamma   90.00
#
_symmetry.space_group_name_H-M   'P 1'
#
loop_
_entity.id
_entity.type
_entity.pdbx_description
1 polymer ?
#
loop_
_entity_poly.entity_id
_entity_poly.type
_entity_poly.pdbx_seq_one_letter_code
_entity_poly.pdbx_strand_id
1 'polypeptide(L)'
;YNTGNFWGIEQGDIQKTEPKLLHYLSELERKHYPFDAVGVQYSGYFTDNSPPSIIECKLIREWNEKYAYPKLRSATASEFMDYVTERYGDKIPAYRAAYPDWWTDGFGSAARETAASRKTHSDMTAVEGLLSMAVLKAKCLPQATHQQIEHIHESLLFYDEHTFGASESVSDPLCENSQVQWGEKSAYAWEAVKRTQMLYETSVGLLQGDLRRGKNPTLTIFNTLNWKRSEMLTVYIDFEVIPRNQFFEITDFQGHSLKVQPIRYRREGCNFRRGYSAYGIQDV
;
A
#
# COMPACT_ATOMS: atom_id res chain seq x y z
N TYR A 1 13.18 9.21 -19.78
CA TYR A 1 13.80 10.26 -18.97
C TYR A 1 12.79 11.38 -18.73
N ASN A 2 12.56 11.75 -17.48
CA ASN A 2 11.66 12.86 -17.15
C ASN A 2 12.41 14.16 -17.20
N THR A 3 12.00 15.08 -18.07
CA THR A 3 12.66 16.38 -18.22
C THR A 3 11.93 17.49 -17.48
N GLY A 4 10.63 17.30 -17.17
CA GLY A 4 9.83 18.39 -16.60
C GLY A 4 10.09 19.71 -17.29
N ASN A 5 10.04 20.81 -16.55
CA ASN A 5 10.33 22.16 -17.04
C ASN A 5 11.80 22.47 -17.24
N PHE A 6 12.71 21.55 -16.94
CA PHE A 6 14.15 21.84 -16.99
C PHE A 6 14.67 22.14 -18.39
N TRP A 7 13.98 21.70 -19.44
CA TRP A 7 14.42 21.86 -20.82
C TRP A 7 13.75 23.03 -21.56
N GLY A 8 12.81 23.72 -20.93
CA GLY A 8 12.05 24.80 -21.55
C GLY A 8 10.97 24.34 -22.51
N ILE A 9 10.64 23.04 -22.52
CA ILE A 9 9.61 22.45 -23.39
C ILE A 9 8.23 23.05 -23.06
N GLU A 10 7.94 23.18 -21.78
CA GLU A 10 6.70 23.73 -21.24
C GLU A 10 6.43 25.18 -21.64
N GLN A 11 7.48 25.90 -22.02
CA GLN A 11 7.39 27.29 -22.50
C GLN A 11 7.40 27.37 -24.03
N GLY A 12 7.59 26.25 -24.73
CA GLY A 12 7.77 26.20 -26.18
C GLY A 12 9.02 26.94 -26.63
N ASP A 13 10.04 27.02 -25.77
CA ASP A 13 11.26 27.78 -25.99
C ASP A 13 12.34 26.89 -26.61
N ILE A 14 12.42 26.92 -27.95
CA ILE A 14 13.43 26.14 -28.69
C ILE A 14 14.86 26.56 -28.34
N GLN A 15 15.09 27.84 -27.98
CA GLN A 15 16.44 28.30 -27.66
C GLN A 15 16.95 27.72 -26.35
N LYS A 16 16.05 27.48 -25.38
CA LYS A 16 16.38 26.77 -24.15
C LYS A 16 16.47 25.26 -24.32
N THR A 17 15.56 24.69 -25.12
CA THR A 17 15.47 23.24 -25.33
C THR A 17 16.66 22.70 -26.13
N GLU A 18 17.07 23.41 -27.16
CA GLU A 18 18.10 22.99 -28.10
C GLU A 18 19.42 22.58 -27.42
N PRO A 19 20.08 23.45 -26.64
CA PRO A 19 21.36 23.09 -26.05
C PRO A 19 21.23 21.93 -25.04
N LYS A 20 20.11 21.82 -24.34
CA LYS A 20 19.87 20.75 -23.36
C LYS A 20 19.60 19.41 -24.04
N LEU A 21 18.82 19.42 -25.12
CA LEU A 21 18.58 18.21 -25.90
C LEU A 21 19.85 17.70 -26.58
N LEU A 22 20.62 18.60 -27.21
CA LEU A 22 21.89 18.25 -27.83
C LEU A 22 22.90 17.71 -26.81
N HIS A 23 23.00 18.34 -25.65
CA HIS A 23 23.85 17.84 -24.57
C HIS A 23 23.40 16.44 -24.10
N TYR A 24 22.12 16.21 -23.92
CA TYR A 24 21.57 14.90 -23.53
C TYR A 24 21.90 13.82 -24.56
N LEU A 25 21.73 14.09 -25.84
CA LEU A 25 22.07 13.16 -26.92
C LEU A 25 23.58 12.86 -26.95
N SER A 26 24.42 13.87 -26.79
CA SER A 26 25.88 13.68 -26.68
C SER A 26 26.28 12.82 -25.49
N GLU A 27 25.61 12.95 -24.36
CA GLU A 27 25.84 12.10 -23.20
C GLU A 27 25.41 10.64 -23.47
N LEU A 28 24.32 10.42 -24.20
CA LEU A 28 23.90 9.07 -24.61
C LEU A 28 24.93 8.44 -25.56
N GLU A 29 25.45 9.19 -26.52
CA GLU A 29 26.51 8.71 -27.42
C GLU A 29 27.80 8.36 -26.61
N ARG A 30 28.19 9.20 -25.69
CA ARG A 30 29.36 8.96 -24.82
C ARG A 30 29.17 7.71 -23.95
N LYS A 31 27.94 7.39 -23.57
CA LYS A 31 27.58 6.18 -22.80
C LYS A 31 27.32 4.97 -23.68
N HIS A 32 27.55 5.06 -24.99
CA HIS A 32 27.29 3.98 -25.95
C HIS A 32 25.84 3.47 -25.90
N TYR A 33 24.88 4.41 -25.82
CA TYR A 33 23.46 4.08 -25.83
C TYR A 33 23.11 3.31 -27.13
N PRO A 34 22.60 2.06 -27.05
CA PRO A 34 22.56 1.17 -28.19
C PRO A 34 21.33 1.28 -29.07
N PHE A 35 20.38 2.16 -28.74
CA PHE A 35 19.10 2.26 -29.41
C PHE A 35 19.01 3.55 -30.25
N ASP A 36 18.20 3.50 -31.31
CA ASP A 36 17.99 4.61 -32.23
C ASP A 36 16.86 5.58 -31.81
N ALA A 37 16.20 5.27 -30.70
CA ALA A 37 15.14 6.10 -30.11
C ALA A 37 15.33 6.23 -28.61
N VAL A 38 14.96 7.38 -28.07
CA VAL A 38 14.96 7.62 -26.63
C VAL A 38 13.67 8.31 -26.20
N GLY A 39 13.05 7.80 -25.14
CA GLY A 39 11.89 8.42 -24.55
C GLY A 39 12.27 9.61 -23.68
N VAL A 40 11.64 10.74 -23.94
CA VAL A 40 11.72 11.94 -23.10
C VAL A 40 10.32 12.21 -22.57
N GLN A 41 10.15 12.08 -21.26
CA GLN A 41 8.87 12.35 -20.63
C GLN A 41 8.65 13.85 -20.45
N TYR A 42 7.51 14.32 -20.89
CA TYR A 42 7.02 15.66 -20.69
C TYR A 42 5.82 15.64 -19.71
N SER A 43 5.87 16.45 -18.67
CA SER A 43 4.90 16.43 -17.58
C SER A 43 4.03 17.69 -17.48
N GLY A 44 3.66 18.29 -18.59
CA GLY A 44 2.75 19.42 -18.63
C GLY A 44 3.42 20.79 -18.63
N TYR A 45 2.67 21.85 -18.24
CA TYR A 45 3.08 23.24 -18.46
C TYR A 45 4.27 23.68 -17.61
N PHE A 46 4.33 23.26 -16.34
CA PHE A 46 5.42 23.66 -15.42
C PHE A 46 6.15 22.46 -14.79
N THR A 47 5.37 21.59 -14.12
CA THR A 47 5.89 20.43 -13.38
C THR A 47 4.92 19.28 -13.51
N ASP A 48 5.14 18.19 -12.78
CA ASP A 48 4.10 17.23 -12.45
C ASP A 48 2.89 17.97 -11.79
N ASN A 49 1.73 17.38 -11.80
CA ASN A 49 0.47 18.02 -11.37
C ASN A 49 0.08 19.28 -12.14
N SER A 50 0.62 19.46 -13.34
CA SER A 50 0.28 20.56 -14.21
C SER A 50 -0.87 20.20 -15.18
N PRO A 51 -1.66 21.18 -15.63
CA PRO A 51 -2.67 20.90 -16.64
C PRO A 51 -2.03 20.44 -17.96
N PRO A 52 -2.75 19.67 -18.78
CA PRO A 52 -2.30 19.31 -20.12
C PRO A 52 -1.96 20.55 -20.95
N SER A 53 -0.94 20.43 -21.79
CA SER A 53 -0.49 21.51 -22.69
C SER A 53 -0.22 20.97 -24.08
N ILE A 54 -0.42 21.83 -25.09
CA ILE A 54 -0.09 21.54 -26.51
C ILE A 54 1.16 22.30 -26.96
N ILE A 55 1.83 22.97 -26.05
CA ILE A 55 3.00 23.82 -26.36
C ILE A 55 4.13 22.98 -26.93
N GLU A 56 4.32 21.76 -26.45
CA GLU A 56 5.33 20.81 -26.97
C GLU A 56 5.12 20.47 -28.45
N CYS A 57 3.88 20.45 -28.92
CA CYS A 57 3.59 20.19 -30.34
C CYS A 57 4.16 21.28 -31.24
N LYS A 58 4.12 22.55 -30.78
CA LYS A 58 4.74 23.67 -31.49
C LYS A 58 6.25 23.53 -31.52
N LEU A 59 6.86 23.25 -30.40
CA LEU A 59 8.30 23.04 -30.30
C LEU A 59 8.80 21.86 -31.17
N ILE A 60 8.07 20.73 -31.19
CA ILE A 60 8.38 19.59 -32.05
C ILE A 60 8.33 19.98 -33.53
N ARG A 61 7.36 20.78 -33.94
CA ARG A 61 7.25 21.29 -35.33
C ARG A 61 8.43 22.18 -35.68
N GLU A 62 8.71 23.20 -34.87
CA GLU A 62 9.81 24.12 -35.09
C GLU A 62 11.19 23.38 -35.13
N TRP A 63 11.37 22.40 -34.24
CA TRP A 63 12.55 21.56 -34.25
C TRP A 63 12.68 20.76 -35.55
N ASN A 64 11.63 20.09 -35.98
CA ASN A 64 11.63 19.25 -37.18
C ASN A 64 11.74 20.04 -38.49
N GLU A 65 11.37 21.32 -38.49
CA GLU A 65 11.64 22.25 -39.58
C GLU A 65 13.09 22.70 -39.62
N LYS A 66 13.69 22.94 -38.44
CA LYS A 66 15.06 23.41 -38.29
C LYS A 66 16.10 22.30 -38.51
N TYR A 67 15.83 21.07 -38.04
CA TYR A 67 16.78 19.97 -38.02
C TYR A 67 16.30 18.77 -38.85
N ALA A 68 17.19 18.24 -39.69
CA ALA A 68 16.94 16.99 -40.39
C ALA A 68 16.98 15.78 -39.44
N TYR A 69 17.85 15.83 -38.41
CA TYR A 69 18.06 14.79 -37.42
C TYR A 69 18.56 15.42 -36.10
N PRO A 70 18.20 14.87 -34.91
CA PRO A 70 17.15 13.86 -34.72
C PRO A 70 15.76 14.43 -34.95
N LYS A 71 14.81 13.58 -35.30
CA LYS A 71 13.40 13.96 -35.35
C LYS A 71 12.75 13.81 -34.00
N LEU A 72 11.94 14.79 -33.62
CA LEU A 72 11.11 14.72 -32.42
C LEU A 72 9.69 14.27 -32.82
N ARG A 73 9.10 13.44 -31.99
CA ARG A 73 7.73 12.96 -32.17
C ARG A 73 7.01 12.92 -30.83
N SER A 74 5.79 13.44 -30.76
CA SER A 74 4.90 13.18 -29.66
C SER A 74 4.39 11.75 -29.75
N ALA A 75 4.43 11.00 -28.66
CA ALA A 75 4.03 9.62 -28.61
C ALA A 75 3.44 9.29 -27.23
N THR A 76 2.55 8.31 -27.20
CA THR A 76 2.16 7.68 -25.94
C THR A 76 3.26 6.77 -25.42
N ALA A 77 3.22 6.42 -24.14
CA ALA A 77 4.15 5.45 -23.58
C ALA A 77 4.05 4.09 -24.29
N SER A 78 2.84 3.66 -24.67
CA SER A 78 2.61 2.42 -25.40
C SER A 78 3.27 2.44 -26.77
N GLU A 79 3.09 3.50 -27.57
CA GLU A 79 3.73 3.63 -28.89
C GLU A 79 5.26 3.56 -28.81
N PHE A 80 5.85 4.18 -27.78
CA PHE A 80 7.30 4.10 -27.57
C PHE A 80 7.73 2.68 -27.18
N MET A 81 7.01 2.05 -26.28
CA MET A 81 7.33 0.69 -25.82
C MET A 81 7.15 -0.34 -26.94
N ASP A 82 6.10 -0.22 -27.76
CA ASP A 82 5.88 -1.08 -28.92
C ASP A 82 7.05 -0.94 -29.91
N TYR A 83 7.42 0.29 -30.26
CA TYR A 83 8.56 0.56 -31.14
C TYR A 83 9.86 -0.08 -30.64
N VAL A 84 10.16 0.09 -29.35
CA VAL A 84 11.39 -0.43 -28.75
C VAL A 84 11.34 -1.96 -28.65
N THR A 85 10.20 -2.53 -28.32
CA THR A 85 10.01 -3.98 -28.20
C THR A 85 10.11 -4.67 -29.56
N GLU A 86 9.48 -4.12 -30.60
CA GLU A 86 9.56 -4.68 -31.96
C GLU A 86 10.98 -4.69 -32.53
N ARG A 87 11.77 -3.64 -32.25
CA ARG A 87 13.12 -3.49 -32.84
C ARG A 87 14.22 -4.09 -31.99
N TYR A 88 14.07 -4.07 -30.68
CA TYR A 88 15.14 -4.36 -29.73
C TYR A 88 14.76 -5.32 -28.63
N GLY A 89 13.57 -5.91 -28.66
CA GLY A 89 13.06 -6.78 -27.60
C GLY A 89 14.04 -7.86 -27.18
N ASP A 90 14.70 -8.49 -28.14
CA ASP A 90 15.71 -9.53 -27.89
C ASP A 90 17.00 -9.01 -27.25
N LYS A 91 17.25 -7.69 -27.31
CA LYS A 91 18.45 -7.03 -26.77
C LYS A 91 18.21 -6.35 -25.43
N ILE A 92 16.95 -6.22 -25.02
CA ILE A 92 16.58 -5.59 -23.76
C ILE A 92 16.74 -6.62 -22.64
N PRO A 93 17.61 -6.37 -21.65
CA PRO A 93 17.77 -7.29 -20.54
C PRO A 93 16.50 -7.34 -19.70
N ALA A 94 16.02 -8.53 -19.40
CA ALA A 94 14.88 -8.73 -18.52
C ALA A 94 15.36 -8.89 -17.09
N TYR A 95 14.82 -8.06 -16.20
CA TYR A 95 15.08 -8.15 -14.76
C TYR A 95 13.79 -8.46 -14.02
N ARG A 96 13.90 -9.35 -13.04
CA ARG A 96 12.82 -9.63 -12.12
C ARG A 96 13.22 -9.12 -10.73
N ALA A 97 12.71 -7.98 -10.36
CA ALA A 97 13.02 -7.31 -9.11
C ALA A 97 11.80 -6.53 -8.60
N ALA A 98 11.82 -6.16 -7.33
CA ALA A 98 10.98 -5.08 -6.85
C ALA A 98 11.56 -3.77 -7.39
N TYR A 99 10.74 -2.94 -8.01
CA TYR A 99 11.15 -1.63 -8.51
C TYR A 99 10.52 -0.54 -7.63
N PRO A 100 11.01 -0.35 -6.39
CA PRO A 100 10.45 0.66 -5.51
C PRO A 100 10.71 2.05 -6.08
N ASP A 101 9.73 2.91 -5.93
CA ASP A 101 9.89 4.33 -6.16
C ASP A 101 10.71 4.96 -5.03
N TRP A 102 11.43 6.04 -5.30
CA TRP A 102 12.19 6.78 -4.29
C TRP A 102 11.29 7.41 -3.20
N TRP A 103 10.02 7.62 -3.47
CA TRP A 103 9.03 8.04 -2.48
C TRP A 103 8.82 7.02 -1.34
N THR A 104 9.24 5.77 -1.51
CA THR A 104 9.17 4.76 -0.46
C THR A 104 10.07 5.05 0.74
N ASP A 105 11.01 5.98 0.62
CA ASP A 105 11.89 6.39 1.72
C ASP A 105 11.10 6.93 2.92
N GLY A 106 10.03 7.69 2.68
CA GLY A 106 9.15 8.18 3.72
C GLY A 106 8.52 7.05 4.54
N PHE A 107 8.01 6.02 3.88
CA PHE A 107 7.44 4.86 4.56
C PHE A 107 8.47 4.07 5.36
N GLY A 108 9.73 4.06 4.91
CA GLY A 108 10.85 3.47 5.65
C GLY A 108 11.08 4.12 7.02
N SER A 109 10.88 5.44 7.12
CA SER A 109 10.98 6.18 8.40
C SER A 109 9.84 5.91 9.38
N ALA A 110 8.72 5.34 8.90
CA ALA A 110 7.53 5.00 9.68
C ALA A 110 7.20 3.50 9.57
N ALA A 111 8.18 2.64 9.68
CA ALA A 111 8.02 1.20 9.48
C ALA A 111 6.94 0.56 10.37
N ARG A 112 6.76 1.06 11.60
CA ARG A 112 5.73 0.60 12.53
C ARG A 112 4.32 0.95 12.05
N GLU A 113 4.13 2.18 11.63
CA GLU A 113 2.85 2.69 11.11
C GLU A 113 2.51 2.05 9.78
N THR A 114 3.50 1.84 8.92
CA THR A 114 3.36 1.12 7.66
C THR A 114 2.93 -0.33 7.89
N ALA A 115 3.53 -1.02 8.85
CA ALA A 115 3.13 -2.37 9.21
C ALA A 115 1.69 -2.40 9.77
N ALA A 116 1.32 -1.40 10.59
CA ALA A 116 -0.02 -1.26 11.12
C ALA A 116 -1.06 -1.00 10.02
N SER A 117 -0.77 -0.10 9.06
CA SER A 117 -1.63 0.16 7.91
C SER A 117 -1.86 -1.10 7.08
N ARG A 118 -0.78 -1.80 6.70
CA ARG A 118 -0.87 -3.05 5.92
C ARG A 118 -1.70 -4.13 6.61
N LYS A 119 -1.51 -4.29 7.94
CA LYS A 119 -2.33 -5.21 8.72
C LYS A 119 -3.80 -4.78 8.71
N THR A 120 -4.07 -3.50 8.85
CA THR A 120 -5.43 -2.96 8.90
C THR A 120 -6.19 -3.17 7.58
N HIS A 121 -5.54 -3.09 6.42
CA HIS A 121 -6.13 -3.48 5.14
C HIS A 121 -6.63 -4.93 5.14
N SER A 122 -5.81 -5.84 5.67
CA SER A 122 -6.21 -7.24 5.79
C SER A 122 -7.34 -7.44 6.81
N ASP A 123 -7.26 -6.76 7.94
CA ASP A 123 -8.30 -6.80 8.99
C ASP A 123 -9.65 -6.27 8.46
N MET A 124 -9.63 -5.21 7.63
CA MET A 124 -10.85 -4.67 7.01
C MET A 124 -11.51 -5.67 6.06
N THR A 125 -10.74 -6.41 5.27
CA THR A 125 -11.28 -7.49 4.45
C THR A 125 -12.00 -8.54 5.31
N ALA A 126 -11.44 -8.88 6.46
CA ALA A 126 -12.07 -9.82 7.40
C ALA A 126 -13.33 -9.21 8.04
N VAL A 127 -13.28 -7.95 8.44
CA VAL A 127 -14.43 -7.23 9.05
C VAL A 127 -15.61 -7.14 8.08
N GLU A 128 -15.37 -6.73 6.85
CA GLU A 128 -16.41 -6.64 5.83
C GLU A 128 -17.00 -8.01 5.50
N GLY A 129 -16.15 -9.06 5.51
CA GLY A 129 -16.61 -10.44 5.39
C GLY A 129 -17.53 -10.87 6.55
N LEU A 130 -17.19 -10.54 7.79
CA LEU A 130 -18.00 -10.83 8.98
C LEU A 130 -19.32 -10.04 8.96
N LEU A 131 -19.29 -8.77 8.58
CA LEU A 131 -20.50 -7.95 8.43
C LEU A 131 -21.43 -8.53 7.34
N SER A 132 -20.87 -8.97 6.22
CA SER A 132 -21.61 -9.64 5.16
C SER A 132 -22.26 -10.94 5.65
N MET A 133 -21.54 -11.74 6.44
CA MET A 133 -22.09 -12.95 7.07
C MET A 133 -23.23 -12.59 8.03
N ALA A 134 -23.12 -11.49 8.79
CA ALA A 134 -24.17 -11.03 9.67
C ALA A 134 -25.43 -10.63 8.88
N VAL A 135 -25.29 -9.91 7.78
CA VAL A 135 -26.41 -9.55 6.89
C VAL A 135 -27.08 -10.80 6.31
N LEU A 136 -26.31 -11.78 5.86
CA LEU A 136 -26.84 -13.06 5.37
C LEU A 136 -27.60 -13.84 6.46
N LYS A 137 -27.33 -13.59 7.74
CA LYS A 137 -28.04 -14.10 8.90
C LYS A 137 -29.18 -13.18 9.33
N ALA A 138 -29.64 -12.28 8.48
CA ALA A 138 -30.68 -11.29 8.74
C ALA A 138 -30.43 -10.40 9.99
N LYS A 139 -29.17 -10.14 10.32
CA LYS A 139 -28.82 -9.17 11.37
C LYS A 139 -28.89 -7.75 10.82
N CYS A 140 -29.42 -6.84 11.62
CA CYS A 140 -29.39 -5.41 11.28
C CYS A 140 -28.02 -4.84 11.65
N LEU A 141 -27.35 -4.21 10.69
CA LEU A 141 -26.13 -3.47 10.97
C LEU A 141 -26.44 -2.16 11.71
N PRO A 142 -25.59 -1.72 12.64
CA PRO A 142 -25.71 -0.40 13.23
C PRO A 142 -25.75 0.69 12.16
N GLN A 143 -26.52 1.75 12.38
CA GLN A 143 -26.76 2.81 11.39
C GLN A 143 -25.48 3.45 10.87
N ALA A 144 -24.46 3.62 11.71
CA ALA A 144 -23.20 4.26 11.34
C ALA A 144 -22.17 3.31 10.66
N THR A 145 -22.52 2.01 10.42
CA THR A 145 -21.53 1.02 9.95
C THR A 145 -20.89 1.42 8.62
N HIS A 146 -21.67 1.85 7.63
CA HIS A 146 -21.13 2.27 6.33
C HIS A 146 -20.20 3.49 6.46
N GLN A 147 -20.62 4.49 7.24
CA GLN A 147 -19.79 5.67 7.48
C GLN A 147 -18.49 5.32 8.21
N GLN A 148 -18.50 4.35 9.11
CA GLN A 148 -17.27 3.87 9.77
C GLN A 148 -16.34 3.18 8.78
N ILE A 149 -16.86 2.35 7.88
CA ILE A 149 -16.08 1.71 6.82
C ILE A 149 -15.43 2.78 5.93
N GLU A 150 -16.20 3.76 5.46
CA GLU A 150 -15.71 4.87 4.65
C GLU A 150 -14.57 5.62 5.35
N HIS A 151 -14.73 5.98 6.62
CA HIS A 151 -13.68 6.68 7.38
C HIS A 151 -12.41 5.84 7.57
N ILE A 152 -12.54 4.53 7.74
CA ILE A 152 -11.38 3.64 7.84
C ILE A 152 -10.61 3.63 6.53
N HIS A 153 -11.30 3.42 5.41
CA HIS A 153 -10.68 3.42 4.09
C HIS A 153 -10.10 4.79 3.73
N GLU A 154 -10.79 5.89 4.04
CA GLU A 154 -10.25 7.23 3.86
C GLU A 154 -8.93 7.42 4.64
N SER A 155 -8.91 7.02 5.91
CA SER A 155 -7.70 7.09 6.73
C SER A 155 -6.57 6.24 6.14
N LEU A 156 -6.85 5.04 5.66
CA LEU A 156 -5.86 4.19 4.99
C LEU A 156 -5.33 4.84 3.71
N LEU A 157 -6.21 5.40 2.88
CA LEU A 157 -5.82 6.08 1.64
C LEU A 157 -4.93 7.31 1.92
N PHE A 158 -5.25 8.11 2.93
CA PHE A 158 -4.42 9.24 3.31
C PHE A 158 -3.08 8.82 3.92
N TYR A 159 -3.02 7.69 4.61
CA TYR A 159 -1.75 7.15 5.06
C TYR A 159 -0.92 6.62 3.89
N ASP A 160 -1.53 5.88 2.97
CA ASP A 160 -0.85 5.20 1.86
C ASP A 160 -0.51 6.14 0.69
N GLU A 161 -1.02 7.37 0.72
CA GLU A 161 -0.67 8.40 -0.25
C GLU A 161 0.86 8.60 -0.26
N HIS A 162 1.44 8.77 -1.45
CA HIS A 162 2.88 8.66 -1.71
C HIS A 162 3.76 9.72 -1.05
N THR A 163 3.22 10.90 -0.72
CA THR A 163 3.97 12.00 -0.12
C THR A 163 4.11 11.84 1.40
N PHE A 164 4.87 10.85 1.82
CA PHE A 164 5.14 10.66 3.23
C PHE A 164 6.31 11.53 3.70
N GLY A 165 6.03 12.46 4.59
CA GLY A 165 7.03 13.37 5.17
C GLY A 165 7.32 14.59 4.28
N ALA A 166 7.98 15.58 4.88
CA ALA A 166 8.42 16.79 4.21
C ALA A 166 9.70 16.53 3.38
N SER A 167 10.02 17.46 2.48
CA SER A 167 11.26 17.44 1.70
C SER A 167 12.51 17.38 2.56
N GLU A 168 12.47 17.95 3.76
CA GLU A 168 13.54 17.98 4.74
C GLU A 168 13.70 16.66 5.52
N SER A 169 12.81 15.70 5.37
CA SER A 169 12.84 14.45 6.15
C SER A 169 14.13 13.66 6.00
N VAL A 170 14.87 13.82 4.89
CA VAL A 170 16.16 13.21 4.66
C VAL A 170 17.31 14.07 5.21
N SER A 171 17.28 15.39 4.96
CA SER A 171 18.37 16.31 5.32
C SER A 171 18.30 16.80 6.77
N ASP A 172 17.10 17.00 7.30
CA ASP A 172 16.85 17.44 8.68
C ASP A 172 15.58 16.78 9.25
N PRO A 173 15.66 15.50 9.61
CA PRO A 173 14.49 14.73 10.09
C PRO A 173 13.93 15.23 11.42
N LEU A 174 14.69 16.04 12.16
CA LEU A 174 14.28 16.56 13.47
C LEU A 174 13.73 17.99 13.41
N CYS A 175 13.70 18.62 12.25
CA CYS A 175 13.05 19.93 12.12
C CYS A 175 11.54 19.82 12.37
N GLU A 176 10.93 20.91 12.82
CA GLU A 176 9.52 20.97 13.20
C GLU A 176 8.61 20.51 12.04
N ASN A 177 8.85 20.98 10.82
CA ASN A 177 8.07 20.61 9.65
C ASN A 177 8.06 19.10 9.40
N SER A 178 9.22 18.45 9.47
CA SER A 178 9.33 16.99 9.29
C SER A 178 8.58 16.24 10.40
N GLN A 179 8.71 16.67 11.65
CA GLN A 179 8.04 16.02 12.78
C GLN A 179 6.53 16.19 12.74
N VAL A 180 6.03 17.37 12.41
CA VAL A 180 4.59 17.65 12.30
C VAL A 180 3.97 16.80 11.19
N GLN A 181 4.55 16.80 9.99
CA GLN A 181 4.05 16.00 8.88
C GLN A 181 4.11 14.50 9.16
N TRP A 182 5.19 14.02 9.80
CA TRP A 182 5.27 12.64 10.23
C TRP A 182 4.18 12.29 11.25
N GLY A 183 3.93 13.17 12.21
CA GLY A 183 2.88 12.99 13.21
C GLY A 183 1.48 12.93 12.61
N GLU A 184 1.15 13.88 11.73
CA GLU A 184 -0.13 13.93 11.02
C GLU A 184 -0.34 12.68 10.16
N LYS A 185 0.67 12.29 9.38
CA LYS A 185 0.59 11.11 8.51
C LYS A 185 0.40 9.83 9.32
N SER A 186 1.15 9.69 10.41
CA SER A 186 1.05 8.54 11.33
C SER A 186 -0.32 8.45 12.01
N ALA A 187 -0.95 9.59 12.30
CA ALA A 187 -2.26 9.63 12.91
C ALA A 187 -3.33 8.92 12.06
N TYR A 188 -3.26 9.00 10.75
CA TYR A 188 -4.17 8.28 9.85
C TYR A 188 -4.07 6.76 10.04
N ALA A 189 -2.85 6.21 10.12
CA ALA A 189 -2.67 4.77 10.36
C ALA A 189 -3.29 4.33 11.69
N TRP A 190 -3.04 5.08 12.78
CA TRP A 190 -3.56 4.74 14.11
C TRP A 190 -5.07 4.95 14.23
N GLU A 191 -5.63 5.93 13.55
CA GLU A 191 -7.09 6.12 13.48
C GLU A 191 -7.75 4.95 12.74
N ALA A 192 -7.18 4.51 11.62
CA ALA A 192 -7.67 3.34 10.91
C ALA A 192 -7.61 2.07 11.78
N VAL A 193 -6.49 1.82 12.47
CA VAL A 193 -6.34 0.68 13.41
C VAL A 193 -7.44 0.70 14.47
N LYS A 194 -7.60 1.84 15.15
CA LYS A 194 -8.57 1.99 16.24
C LYS A 194 -10.00 1.71 15.78
N ARG A 195 -10.41 2.33 14.68
CA ARG A 195 -11.77 2.17 14.14
C ARG A 195 -12.02 0.76 13.61
N THR A 196 -11.04 0.16 12.96
CA THR A 196 -11.14 -1.22 12.48
C THR A 196 -11.31 -2.19 13.64
N GLN A 197 -10.58 -2.00 14.75
CA GLN A 197 -10.74 -2.82 15.93
C GLN A 197 -12.17 -2.71 16.51
N MET A 198 -12.70 -1.52 16.63
CA MET A 198 -14.08 -1.30 17.12
C MET A 198 -15.11 -1.96 16.21
N LEU A 199 -14.94 -1.83 14.91
CA LEU A 199 -15.85 -2.41 13.93
C LEU A 199 -15.74 -3.94 13.88
N TYR A 200 -14.55 -4.49 14.10
CA TYR A 200 -14.32 -5.92 14.26
C TYR A 200 -15.09 -6.49 15.45
N GLU A 201 -14.98 -5.86 16.62
CA GLU A 201 -15.74 -6.25 17.82
C GLU A 201 -17.25 -6.22 17.57
N THR A 202 -17.73 -5.18 16.89
CA THR A 202 -19.13 -5.06 16.49
C THR A 202 -19.53 -6.21 15.57
N SER A 203 -18.74 -6.54 14.56
CA SER A 203 -19.04 -7.59 13.58
C SER A 203 -19.10 -8.97 14.22
N VAL A 204 -18.18 -9.30 15.11
CA VAL A 204 -18.18 -10.54 15.89
C VAL A 204 -19.36 -10.57 16.84
N GLY A 205 -19.67 -9.45 17.50
CA GLY A 205 -20.83 -9.31 18.40
C GLY A 205 -22.15 -9.62 17.72
N LEU A 206 -22.35 -9.17 16.48
CA LEU A 206 -23.56 -9.48 15.69
C LEU A 206 -23.74 -10.98 15.43
N LEU A 207 -22.66 -11.72 15.29
CA LEU A 207 -22.65 -13.16 15.03
C LEU A 207 -22.68 -14.02 16.30
N GLN A 208 -22.43 -13.43 17.46
CA GLN A 208 -22.30 -14.16 18.73
C GLN A 208 -23.52 -15.03 19.06
N GLY A 209 -24.72 -14.57 18.74
CA GLY A 209 -25.98 -15.32 18.98
C GLY A 209 -26.11 -16.59 18.17
N ASP A 210 -25.38 -16.71 17.05
CA ASP A 210 -25.40 -17.86 16.15
C ASP A 210 -24.32 -18.90 16.45
N LEU A 211 -23.43 -18.60 17.43
CA LEU A 211 -22.35 -19.49 17.80
C LEU A 211 -22.87 -20.67 18.63
N ARG A 212 -22.37 -21.87 18.33
CA ARG A 212 -22.69 -23.06 19.11
C ARG A 212 -22.08 -22.93 20.51
N ARG A 213 -22.90 -23.13 21.53
CA ARG A 213 -22.46 -23.21 22.91
C ARG A 213 -22.47 -24.68 23.34
N GLY A 214 -21.34 -25.18 23.79
CA GLY A 214 -21.19 -26.53 24.36
C GLY A 214 -20.99 -26.49 25.87
N LYS A 215 -20.87 -27.67 26.47
CA LYS A 215 -20.46 -27.81 27.88
C LYS A 215 -18.98 -27.48 28.07
N ASN A 216 -18.18 -27.69 27.03
CA ASN A 216 -16.74 -27.39 27.03
C ASN A 216 -16.49 -26.05 26.30
N PRO A 217 -15.39 -25.37 26.61
CA PRO A 217 -14.93 -24.22 25.87
C PRO A 217 -14.83 -24.55 24.36
N THR A 218 -15.32 -23.65 23.53
CA THR A 218 -15.38 -23.87 22.07
C THR A 218 -14.72 -22.70 21.36
N LEU A 219 -13.82 -23.00 20.42
CA LEU A 219 -13.25 -22.03 19.47
C LEU A 219 -14.08 -22.02 18.21
N THR A 220 -14.54 -20.84 17.81
CA THR A 220 -15.21 -20.65 16.53
C THR A 220 -14.29 -19.87 15.60
N ILE A 221 -14.03 -20.45 14.44
CA ILE A 221 -13.15 -19.88 13.43
C ILE A 221 -14.00 -19.45 12.23
N PHE A 222 -13.88 -18.20 11.83
CA PHE A 222 -14.53 -17.66 10.64
C PHE A 222 -13.52 -17.58 9.49
N ASN A 223 -13.79 -18.28 8.40
CA ASN A 223 -13.09 -18.04 7.15
C ASN A 223 -13.87 -17.01 6.34
N THR A 224 -13.38 -15.79 6.27
CA THR A 224 -14.00 -14.69 5.55
C THR A 224 -13.67 -14.65 4.06
N LEU A 225 -12.82 -15.57 3.59
CA LEU A 225 -12.47 -15.71 2.18
C LEU A 225 -13.38 -16.73 1.48
N ASN A 226 -13.48 -16.64 0.18
CA ASN A 226 -14.33 -17.49 -0.64
C ASN A 226 -13.68 -18.83 -1.08
N TRP A 227 -12.54 -19.20 -0.46
CA TRP A 227 -11.86 -20.47 -0.70
C TRP A 227 -11.47 -21.16 0.60
N LYS A 228 -11.28 -22.48 0.51
CA LYS A 228 -10.73 -23.27 1.62
C LYS A 228 -9.25 -22.99 1.80
N ARG A 229 -8.82 -22.88 3.05
CA ARG A 229 -7.41 -22.70 3.40
C ARG A 229 -7.06 -23.52 4.63
N SER A 230 -5.77 -23.80 4.78
CA SER A 230 -5.19 -24.41 5.97
C SER A 230 -4.12 -23.46 6.50
N GLU A 231 -4.28 -23.01 7.73
CA GLU A 231 -3.41 -22.03 8.35
C GLU A 231 -3.13 -22.38 9.80
N MET A 232 -2.05 -21.82 10.32
CA MET A 232 -1.74 -21.89 11.73
C MET A 232 -2.37 -20.67 12.43
N LEU A 233 -3.20 -20.92 13.42
CA LEU A 233 -3.88 -19.87 14.19
C LEU A 233 -3.24 -19.72 15.56
N THR A 234 -3.03 -18.49 15.99
CA THR A 234 -2.65 -18.18 17.37
C THR A 234 -3.89 -17.73 18.12
N VAL A 235 -4.21 -18.43 19.19
CA VAL A 235 -5.40 -18.18 20.00
C VAL A 235 -4.99 -17.84 21.43
N TYR A 236 -5.56 -16.78 21.97
CA TYR A 236 -5.45 -16.49 23.41
C TYR A 236 -6.59 -17.17 24.16
N ILE A 237 -6.25 -17.94 25.19
CA ILE A 237 -7.23 -18.56 26.08
C ILE A 237 -6.99 -18.03 27.48
N ASP A 238 -8.02 -17.45 28.09
CA ASP A 238 -7.95 -16.93 29.45
C ASP A 238 -7.85 -18.08 30.48
N PHE A 239 -7.15 -17.80 31.59
CA PHE A 239 -7.01 -18.76 32.68
C PHE A 239 -8.31 -19.03 33.43
N GLU A 240 -9.27 -18.13 33.32
CA GLU A 240 -10.63 -18.35 33.86
C GLU A 240 -11.36 -19.40 33.04
N VAL A 241 -11.03 -19.54 31.75
CA VAL A 241 -11.60 -20.52 30.85
C VAL A 241 -10.86 -21.85 30.95
N ILE A 242 -9.53 -21.84 30.90
CA ILE A 242 -8.69 -23.01 31.09
C ILE A 242 -7.55 -22.65 32.09
N PRO A 243 -7.59 -23.16 33.31
CA PRO A 243 -6.56 -22.93 34.31
C PRO A 243 -5.16 -23.36 33.83
N ARG A 244 -4.11 -22.62 34.20
CA ARG A 244 -2.72 -22.83 33.74
C ARG A 244 -2.19 -24.23 33.93
N ASN A 245 -2.65 -24.93 34.94
CA ASN A 245 -2.17 -26.26 35.33
C ASN A 245 -3.09 -27.37 34.81
N GLN A 246 -4.11 -27.01 34.04
CA GLN A 246 -5.01 -27.98 33.45
C GLN A 246 -4.48 -28.42 32.09
N PHE A 247 -4.38 -29.73 31.91
CA PHE A 247 -4.16 -30.31 30.59
C PHE A 247 -5.42 -30.14 29.74
N PHE A 248 -5.24 -29.74 28.49
CA PHE A 248 -6.34 -29.64 27.54
C PHE A 248 -5.91 -30.17 26.16
N GLU A 249 -6.86 -30.59 25.40
CA GLU A 249 -6.74 -31.01 24.02
C GLU A 249 -7.74 -30.23 23.18
N ILE A 250 -7.35 -29.83 22.00
CA ILE A 250 -8.25 -29.21 21.02
C ILE A 250 -8.62 -30.26 19.99
N THR A 251 -9.92 -30.47 19.81
CA THR A 251 -10.43 -31.41 18.79
C THR A 251 -11.29 -30.65 17.79
N ASP A 252 -11.35 -31.13 16.56
CA ASP A 252 -12.34 -30.70 15.59
C ASP A 252 -13.75 -31.20 15.96
N PHE A 253 -14.75 -30.82 15.17
CA PHE A 253 -16.14 -31.23 15.42
C PHE A 253 -16.41 -32.73 15.16
N GLN A 254 -15.45 -33.45 14.55
CA GLN A 254 -15.48 -34.90 14.33
C GLN A 254 -14.76 -35.67 15.46
N GLY A 255 -14.10 -34.92 16.37
CA GLY A 255 -13.37 -35.51 17.48
C GLY A 255 -11.90 -35.79 17.19
N HIS A 256 -11.37 -35.37 16.04
CA HIS A 256 -9.96 -35.56 15.72
C HIS A 256 -9.12 -34.52 16.47
N SER A 257 -8.05 -34.99 17.10
CA SER A 257 -7.10 -34.13 17.80
C SER A 257 -6.35 -33.22 16.85
N LEU A 258 -6.27 -31.93 17.22
CA LEU A 258 -5.49 -30.93 16.51
C LEU A 258 -4.14 -30.75 17.16
N LYS A 259 -3.09 -30.57 16.35
CA LYS A 259 -1.76 -30.26 16.87
C LYS A 259 -1.75 -28.84 17.45
N VAL A 260 -1.34 -28.73 18.70
CA VAL A 260 -1.30 -27.47 19.45
C VAL A 260 0.10 -27.25 20.01
N GLN A 261 0.62 -26.04 19.86
CA GLN A 261 1.85 -25.61 20.49
C GLN A 261 1.54 -24.53 21.53
N PRO A 262 1.65 -24.82 22.84
CA PRO A 262 1.44 -23.79 23.85
C PRO A 262 2.54 -22.73 23.78
N ILE A 263 2.18 -21.46 23.61
CA ILE A 263 3.08 -20.32 23.68
C ILE A 263 2.91 -19.73 25.08
N ARG A 264 3.92 -19.90 25.94
CA ARG A 264 3.88 -19.32 27.30
C ARG A 264 4.31 -17.85 27.24
N TYR A 265 3.39 -16.94 27.46
CA TYR A 265 3.73 -15.55 27.72
C TYR A 265 4.38 -15.41 29.12
N ARG A 266 5.66 -15.03 29.16
CA ARG A 266 6.25 -14.48 30.38
C ARG A 266 5.62 -13.11 30.64
N ARG A 267 5.10 -12.95 31.83
CA ARG A 267 4.57 -11.68 32.33
C ARG A 267 5.74 -10.74 32.59
N GLU A 268 6.13 -9.93 31.64
CA GLU A 268 6.94 -8.74 31.90
C GLU A 268 6.03 -7.53 31.84
N GLY A 269 5.71 -7.04 32.99
CA GLY A 269 5.52 -5.65 33.47
C GLY A 269 4.59 -4.68 32.72
N CYS A 270 3.85 -5.01 31.69
CA CYS A 270 3.02 -4.04 30.97
C CYS A 270 1.56 -4.47 30.87
N ASN A 271 0.74 -3.92 31.75
CA ASN A 271 -0.71 -4.15 31.80
C ASN A 271 -1.46 -3.67 30.51
N PHE A 272 -0.82 -2.89 29.67
CA PHE A 272 -1.44 -2.37 28.42
C PHE A 272 -1.59 -3.39 27.30
N ARG A 273 -0.85 -4.48 27.29
CA ARG A 273 -0.98 -5.54 26.28
C ARG A 273 -2.17 -6.48 26.53
N ARG A 274 -2.82 -6.37 27.67
CA ARG A 274 -4.01 -7.18 27.99
C ARG A 274 -5.24 -6.83 27.16
N GLY A 275 -5.37 -5.61 26.69
CA GLY A 275 -6.58 -5.14 25.98
C GLY A 275 -6.62 -5.52 24.50
N TYR A 276 -5.50 -5.77 23.84
CA TYR A 276 -5.44 -5.93 22.40
C TYR A 276 -5.34 -7.37 21.90
N SER A 277 -4.98 -8.31 22.78
CA SER A 277 -4.87 -9.73 22.43
C SER A 277 -6.05 -10.58 22.86
N ALA A 278 -7.01 -10.00 23.60
CA ALA A 278 -8.11 -10.76 24.17
C ALA A 278 -9.21 -11.15 23.15
N TYR A 279 -9.22 -10.55 21.97
CA TYR A 279 -10.30 -10.73 20.99
C TYR A 279 -9.82 -11.09 19.60
N GLY A 280 -8.56 -11.29 19.39
CA GLY A 280 -8.02 -11.55 18.08
C GLY A 280 -7.61 -13.01 17.89
N ILE A 281 -8.25 -13.71 16.96
CA ILE A 281 -7.56 -14.78 16.24
C ILE A 281 -6.53 -14.05 15.39
N GLN A 282 -5.25 -14.11 15.76
CA GLN A 282 -4.20 -13.61 14.90
C GLN A 282 -3.83 -14.73 13.93
N ASP A 283 -4.09 -14.50 12.65
CA ASP A 283 -3.52 -15.30 11.58
C ASP A 283 -2.01 -15.03 11.56
N VAL A 284 -1.22 -16.07 11.59
CA VAL A 284 0.24 -16.02 11.40
C VAL A 284 0.56 -16.45 9.99
#